data_e857dbc04df0f9bf329e65c30421936a
#
_entry.id   e857dbc04df0f9bf329e65c30421936a
#
_cell.length_a   1.000
_cell.length_b   1.000
_cell.length_c   1.000
_cell.angle_alpha   90.00
_cell.angle_beta   90.00
_cell.angle_gamma   90.00
#
_symmetry.space_group_name_H-M   'P 1'
#
loop_
_entity.id
_entity.type
_entity.pdbx_description
1 polymer ?
#
loop_
_entity_poly.entity_id
_entity_poly.type
_entity_poly.pdbx_seq_one_letter_code
_entity_poly.pdbx_strand_id
1 'polypeptide(L)'
;MRKNHRGQRPESDEPLSAGRVEYLEQARARVRARRLRRTALIVAVLTAVVLFTTGLVGSSVALVKDCVDTTRIALMPGPGWPQQTGVMEPTQVLPMTGGFVELGGDSCVVYSRTGTRLNSIQSGYGRPALAAGKTRFVLYNRSGNELRVESRTQNLYTKKLENNIFLCAMSDNGTLAVVTDDVSSMAELLVYSPTMEQQLRWNMTSNDGTPLRMAFSPDSRRLAAAAVTAGGGQMQTNLYVVTLAQGDPVNVGSQSGVPQWVGWLSGTTLLAVYDSRAILYNAAGGERARYEFGGGTLRDVSVDSAGNVALLLASGQVCQLVALDKELNVQYSGNVTTSNKVVRRGELVYLLTDSTVESLTSAGEYQWSQSLTARPQALLADAKQTLVFCGNTVQQVTAPETSQAS
;
A
#
# COMPACT_ATOMS: atom_id res chain seq x y z
N MET A 1 -26.50 88.79 61.21
CA MET A 1 -25.10 88.50 60.90
C MET A 1 -24.98 87.07 60.36
N ARG A 2 -24.75 86.88 59.01
CA ARG A 2 -24.69 85.60 58.38
C ARG A 2 -23.26 85.13 58.26
N LYS A 3 -22.97 83.89 58.69
CA LYS A 3 -21.73 83.22 58.39
C LYS A 3 -21.97 82.06 57.43
N ASN A 4 -21.30 82.15 56.27
CA ASN A 4 -21.19 81.13 55.23
C ASN A 4 -20.35 79.96 55.77
N HIS A 5 -20.88 78.73 55.60
CA HIS A 5 -20.06 77.54 55.63
C HIS A 5 -20.03 76.91 54.23
N ARG A 6 -18.90 76.96 53.61
CA ARG A 6 -18.53 76.22 52.39
C ARG A 6 -18.35 74.76 52.77
N GLY A 7 -19.21 73.88 52.22
CA GLY A 7 -18.99 72.45 52.32
C GLY A 7 -18.04 71.99 51.22
N GLN A 8 -16.99 71.31 51.59
CA GLN A 8 -16.08 70.57 50.76
C GLN A 8 -16.82 69.33 50.22
N ARG A 9 -16.79 69.10 48.90
CA ARG A 9 -17.12 67.83 48.25
C ARG A 9 -15.92 66.92 48.42
N PRO A 10 -16.12 65.62 48.78
CA PRO A 10 -15.05 64.64 48.62
C PRO A 10 -15.05 64.16 47.14
N GLU A 11 -13.94 64.32 46.53
CA GLU A 11 -13.54 63.70 45.30
C GLU A 11 -13.29 62.22 45.58
N SER A 12 -14.09 61.35 44.95
CA SER A 12 -13.82 59.93 44.85
C SER A 12 -14.33 59.43 43.53
N ASP A 13 -13.64 59.80 42.45
CA ASP A 13 -13.68 59.09 41.18
C ASP A 13 -12.48 58.20 41.10
N GLU A 14 -12.74 56.90 41.26
CA GLU A 14 -12.10 55.70 40.67
C GLU A 14 -12.19 54.52 41.64
N PRO A 15 -12.49 53.32 41.21
CA PRO A 15 -12.27 52.66 39.93
C PRO A 15 -13.45 51.73 39.47
N LEU A 16 -14.60 52.31 39.20
CA LEU A 16 -15.77 51.52 38.72
C LEU A 16 -15.77 51.26 37.19
N SER A 17 -14.86 51.88 36.44
CA SER A 17 -14.82 51.77 34.99
C SER A 17 -14.03 50.54 34.48
N ALA A 18 -12.94 50.18 35.12
CA ALA A 18 -12.07 49.08 34.69
C ALA A 18 -12.76 47.70 34.81
N GLY A 19 -13.37 47.42 35.95
CA GLY A 19 -14.08 46.14 36.14
C GLY A 19 -15.32 45.95 35.24
N ARG A 20 -15.95 47.07 34.85
CA ARG A 20 -17.10 47.04 33.94
C ARG A 20 -16.71 46.78 32.48
N VAL A 21 -15.55 47.26 32.07
CA VAL A 21 -14.99 46.98 30.72
C VAL A 21 -14.55 45.53 30.62
N GLU A 22 -13.86 45.02 31.61
CA GLU A 22 -13.41 43.62 31.68
C GLU A 22 -14.58 42.62 31.69
N TYR A 23 -15.64 42.90 32.44
CA TYR A 23 -16.88 42.10 32.47
C TYR A 23 -17.59 42.10 31.09
N LEU A 24 -17.64 43.25 30.42
CA LEU A 24 -18.24 43.36 29.09
C LEU A 24 -17.41 42.64 28.00
N GLU A 25 -16.09 42.65 28.12
CA GLU A 25 -15.21 41.88 27.20
C GLU A 25 -15.36 40.36 27.41
N GLN A 26 -15.41 39.90 28.67
CA GLN A 26 -15.67 38.49 28.96
C GLN A 26 -17.07 38.07 28.55
N ALA A 27 -18.09 38.89 28.71
CA ALA A 27 -19.43 38.63 28.25
C ALA A 27 -19.49 38.55 26.71
N ARG A 28 -18.82 39.46 26.00
CA ARG A 28 -18.70 39.46 24.52
C ARG A 28 -17.93 38.23 24.02
N ALA A 29 -16.87 37.80 24.71
CA ALA A 29 -16.12 36.61 24.37
C ALA A 29 -16.96 35.34 24.53
N ARG A 30 -17.77 35.23 25.61
CA ARG A 30 -18.71 34.11 25.81
C ARG A 30 -19.82 34.08 24.74
N VAL A 31 -20.35 35.22 24.35
CA VAL A 31 -21.36 35.32 23.27
C VAL A 31 -20.74 34.95 21.92
N ARG A 32 -19.53 35.43 21.61
CA ARG A 32 -18.81 35.03 20.40
C ARG A 32 -18.51 33.52 20.37
N ALA A 33 -18.03 32.96 21.48
CA ALA A 33 -17.79 31.52 21.59
C ALA A 33 -19.07 30.70 21.40
N ARG A 34 -20.22 31.14 21.95
CA ARG A 34 -21.52 30.48 21.75
C ARG A 34 -22.01 30.60 20.30
N ARG A 35 -21.82 31.75 19.64
CA ARG A 35 -22.14 31.92 18.21
C ARG A 35 -21.23 31.04 17.35
N LEU A 36 -19.92 31.00 17.62
CA LEU A 36 -18.97 30.14 16.89
C LEU A 36 -19.36 28.65 17.04
N ARG A 37 -19.71 28.21 18.23
CA ARG A 37 -20.16 26.83 18.47
C ARG A 37 -21.46 26.52 17.73
N ARG A 38 -22.42 27.46 17.69
CA ARG A 38 -23.67 27.28 16.94
C ARG A 38 -23.45 27.27 15.43
N THR A 39 -22.62 28.17 14.88
CA THR A 39 -22.28 28.16 13.47
C THR A 39 -21.49 26.91 13.08
N ALA A 40 -20.55 26.47 13.89
CA ALA A 40 -19.81 25.21 13.69
C ALA A 40 -20.79 24.01 13.67
N LEU A 41 -21.76 23.97 14.59
CA LEU A 41 -22.76 22.91 14.64
C LEU A 41 -23.69 22.94 13.43
N ILE A 42 -24.13 24.12 12.98
CA ILE A 42 -24.95 24.27 11.76
C ILE A 42 -24.17 23.83 10.52
N VAL A 43 -22.90 24.23 10.40
CA VAL A 43 -22.02 23.80 9.29
C VAL A 43 -21.84 22.28 9.33
N ALA A 44 -21.59 21.69 10.50
CA ALA A 44 -21.45 20.24 10.66
C ALA A 44 -22.73 19.49 10.25
N VAL A 45 -23.92 20.00 10.66
CA VAL A 45 -25.22 19.41 10.27
C VAL A 45 -25.46 19.55 8.77
N LEU A 46 -25.20 20.73 8.17
CA LEU A 46 -25.35 20.93 6.73
C LEU A 46 -24.39 20.03 5.95
N THR A 47 -23.13 19.89 6.38
CA THR A 47 -22.17 18.97 5.78
C THR A 47 -22.67 17.52 5.87
N ALA A 48 -23.19 17.12 7.03
CA ALA A 48 -23.77 15.78 7.21
C ALA A 48 -24.98 15.54 6.29
N VAL A 49 -25.87 16.54 6.13
CA VAL A 49 -27.03 16.45 5.22
C VAL A 49 -26.58 16.35 3.77
N VAL A 50 -25.62 17.16 3.34
CA VAL A 50 -25.07 17.10 1.97
C VAL A 50 -24.42 15.74 1.71
N LEU A 51 -23.60 15.23 2.64
CA LEU A 51 -23.00 13.91 2.55
C LEU A 51 -24.06 12.81 2.48
N PHE A 52 -25.15 12.94 3.24
CA PHE A 52 -26.25 11.98 3.25
C PHE A 52 -27.04 11.98 1.93
N THR A 53 -27.35 13.14 1.38
CA THR A 53 -28.14 13.28 0.14
C THR A 53 -27.35 12.92 -1.11
N THR A 54 -26.01 13.07 -1.09
CA THR A 54 -25.13 12.73 -2.21
C THR A 54 -24.71 11.26 -2.24
N GLY A 55 -25.17 10.42 -1.30
CA GLY A 55 -24.77 9.01 -1.22
C GLY A 55 -23.33 8.78 -0.77
N LEU A 56 -22.57 9.86 -0.49
CA LEU A 56 -21.17 9.79 -0.03
C LEU A 56 -21.02 9.33 1.43
N VAL A 57 -22.12 9.14 2.15
CA VAL A 57 -22.12 8.76 3.57
C VAL A 57 -21.43 7.41 3.76
N GLY A 58 -21.71 6.42 2.90
CA GLY A 58 -21.10 5.09 3.00
C GLY A 58 -19.57 5.13 2.86
N SER A 59 -19.06 5.84 1.85
CA SER A 59 -17.62 6.00 1.63
C SER A 59 -16.95 6.86 2.70
N SER A 60 -17.61 7.93 3.14
CA SER A 60 -17.09 8.82 4.18
C SER A 60 -17.01 8.14 5.54
N VAL A 61 -18.02 7.36 5.93
CA VAL A 61 -18.03 6.59 7.18
C VAL A 61 -16.94 5.52 7.16
N ALA A 62 -16.77 4.82 6.05
CA ALA A 62 -15.70 3.82 5.90
C ALA A 62 -14.30 4.45 6.00
N LEU A 63 -14.08 5.63 5.38
CA LEU A 63 -12.80 6.36 5.47
C LEU A 63 -12.52 6.87 6.88
N VAL A 64 -13.53 7.42 7.56
CA VAL A 64 -13.38 7.86 8.97
C VAL A 64 -13.04 6.67 9.86
N LYS A 65 -13.71 5.53 9.66
CA LYS A 65 -13.44 4.31 10.42
C LYS A 65 -12.03 3.79 10.17
N ASP A 66 -11.57 3.77 8.93
CA ASP A 66 -10.19 3.39 8.59
C ASP A 66 -9.15 4.32 9.23
N CYS A 67 -9.46 5.62 9.34
CA CYS A 67 -8.60 6.58 10.03
C CYS A 67 -8.56 6.33 11.55
N VAL A 68 -9.72 6.09 12.18
CA VAL A 68 -9.82 5.75 13.60
C VAL A 68 -9.09 4.43 13.89
N ASP A 69 -9.31 3.40 13.08
CA ASP A 69 -8.61 2.12 13.21
C ASP A 69 -7.10 2.28 13.04
N THR A 70 -6.66 3.12 12.10
CA THR A 70 -5.23 3.39 11.90
C THR A 70 -4.59 4.00 13.14
N THR A 71 -5.25 4.99 13.75
CA THR A 71 -4.79 5.63 14.98
C THR A 71 -4.80 4.64 16.15
N ARG A 72 -5.87 3.88 16.30
CA ARG A 72 -6.00 2.85 17.34
C ARG A 72 -4.91 1.78 17.23
N ILE A 73 -4.69 1.24 16.03
CA ILE A 73 -3.66 0.21 15.78
C ILE A 73 -2.25 0.77 16.06
N ALA A 74 -1.99 2.03 15.68
CA ALA A 74 -0.70 2.68 15.89
C ALA A 74 -0.37 2.88 17.39
N LEU A 75 -1.41 3.07 18.22
CA LEU A 75 -1.29 3.28 19.69
C LEU A 75 -1.43 1.98 20.48
N MET A 76 -1.81 0.86 19.83
CA MET A 76 -2.03 -0.41 20.52
C MET A 76 -0.69 -1.03 20.90
N PRO A 77 -0.44 -1.28 22.19
CA PRO A 77 0.71 -2.03 22.63
C PRO A 77 0.57 -3.48 22.14
N GLY A 78 1.68 -4.08 21.75
CA GLY A 78 1.70 -5.47 21.33
C GLY A 78 2.76 -6.27 22.08
N PRO A 79 2.72 -7.59 21.98
CA PRO A 79 3.67 -8.48 22.66
C PRO A 79 5.08 -8.42 22.05
N GLY A 80 5.24 -7.74 20.90
CA GLY A 80 6.51 -7.75 20.16
C GLY A 80 6.72 -9.04 19.35
N TRP A 81 7.91 -9.19 18.83
CA TRP A 81 8.34 -10.36 18.06
C TRP A 81 9.40 -11.16 18.85
N PRO A 82 9.47 -12.50 18.70
CA PRO A 82 8.75 -13.38 17.75
C PRO A 82 7.31 -13.72 18.16
N GLN A 83 6.47 -14.05 17.13
CA GLN A 83 5.09 -14.51 17.32
C GLN A 83 4.77 -15.68 16.39
N GLN A 84 3.94 -16.60 16.90
CA GLN A 84 3.32 -17.64 16.08
C GLN A 84 2.03 -17.10 15.46
N THR A 85 1.97 -17.07 14.13
CA THR A 85 0.81 -16.53 13.40
C THR A 85 -0.31 -17.55 13.22
N GLY A 86 0.02 -18.83 13.30
CA GLY A 86 -0.90 -19.93 13.02
C GLY A 86 -1.01 -20.26 11.52
N VAL A 87 -0.30 -19.54 10.65
CA VAL A 87 -0.18 -19.87 9.22
C VAL A 87 1.06 -20.73 9.04
N MET A 88 0.88 -22.00 8.71
CA MET A 88 1.99 -22.97 8.67
C MET A 88 2.97 -22.70 7.51
N GLU A 89 2.43 -22.39 6.34
CA GLU A 89 3.20 -22.10 5.12
C GLU A 89 2.62 -20.87 4.44
N PRO A 90 3.15 -19.67 4.71
CA PRO A 90 2.66 -18.46 4.08
C PRO A 90 2.96 -18.47 2.58
N THR A 91 1.90 -18.38 1.80
CA THR A 91 1.98 -18.29 0.33
C THR A 91 2.12 -16.85 -0.16
N GLN A 92 1.54 -15.92 0.58
CA GLN A 92 1.63 -14.48 0.31
C GLN A 92 1.72 -13.70 1.63
N VAL A 93 2.62 -12.74 1.67
CA VAL A 93 2.74 -11.76 2.76
C VAL A 93 2.80 -10.38 2.15
N LEU A 94 1.85 -9.52 2.49
CA LEU A 94 1.73 -8.19 1.93
C LEU A 94 1.75 -7.13 3.03
N PRO A 95 2.55 -6.07 2.87
CA PRO A 95 2.59 -4.98 3.82
C PRO A 95 1.31 -4.15 3.80
N MET A 96 0.90 -3.66 4.96
CA MET A 96 -0.19 -2.70 5.14
C MET A 96 0.25 -1.60 6.10
N THR A 97 -0.44 -0.47 6.10
CA THR A 97 -0.16 0.60 7.06
C THR A 97 -0.33 0.10 8.49
N GLY A 98 0.76 0.09 9.25
CA GLY A 98 0.76 -0.34 10.65
C GLY A 98 0.80 -1.85 10.86
N GLY A 99 1.12 -2.65 9.83
CA GLY A 99 1.25 -4.10 9.94
C GLY A 99 1.35 -4.82 8.61
N PHE A 100 0.85 -6.04 8.55
CA PHE A 100 0.85 -6.87 7.36
C PHE A 100 -0.35 -7.83 7.34
N VAL A 101 -0.64 -8.38 6.17
CA VAL A 101 -1.54 -9.50 5.98
C VAL A 101 -0.75 -10.70 5.46
N GLU A 102 -1.01 -11.87 6.04
CA GLU A 102 -0.37 -13.14 5.73
C GLU A 102 -1.43 -14.16 5.31
N LEU A 103 -1.20 -14.81 4.18
CA LEU A 103 -2.09 -15.84 3.62
C LEU A 103 -1.38 -17.18 3.61
N GLY A 104 -2.04 -18.21 4.16
CA GLY A 104 -1.73 -19.63 3.97
C GLY A 104 -2.74 -20.31 3.08
N GLY A 105 -2.74 -21.66 3.12
CA GLY A 105 -3.70 -22.46 2.36
C GLY A 105 -5.15 -22.19 2.76
N ASP A 106 -5.44 -22.25 4.06
CA ASP A 106 -6.81 -22.19 4.58
C ASP A 106 -7.09 -20.91 5.38
N SER A 107 -6.07 -20.18 5.78
CA SER A 107 -6.19 -19.05 6.72
C SER A 107 -5.50 -17.82 6.21
N CYS A 108 -6.10 -16.68 6.53
CA CYS A 108 -5.55 -15.37 6.31
C CYS A 108 -5.56 -14.60 7.62
N VAL A 109 -4.42 -14.07 8.04
CA VAL A 109 -4.30 -13.35 9.31
C VAL A 109 -3.73 -11.95 9.09
N VAL A 110 -4.16 -11.03 9.93
CA VAL A 110 -3.65 -9.65 9.91
C VAL A 110 -3.00 -9.36 11.25
N TYR A 111 -1.76 -8.86 11.20
CA TYR A 111 -1.01 -8.47 12.38
C TYR A 111 -0.64 -7.00 12.35
N SER A 112 -0.62 -6.38 13.54
CA SER A 112 -0.03 -5.07 13.71
C SER A 112 1.50 -5.15 13.64
N ARG A 113 2.14 -4.00 13.48
CA ARG A 113 3.61 -3.91 13.56
C ARG A 113 4.17 -4.38 14.91
N THR A 114 3.40 -4.27 15.97
CA THR A 114 3.78 -4.66 17.34
C THR A 114 3.47 -6.12 17.69
N GLY A 115 3.07 -6.95 16.71
CA GLY A 115 2.80 -8.38 16.91
C GLY A 115 1.40 -8.69 17.45
N THR A 116 0.48 -7.72 17.50
CA THR A 116 -0.91 -7.98 17.88
C THR A 116 -1.70 -8.49 16.69
N ARG A 117 -2.37 -9.62 16.84
CA ARG A 117 -3.30 -10.14 15.83
C ARG A 117 -4.55 -9.29 15.77
N LEU A 118 -4.81 -8.68 14.61
CA LEU A 118 -5.94 -7.77 14.37
C LEU A 118 -7.15 -8.49 13.78
N ASN A 119 -6.92 -9.49 12.92
CA ASN A 119 -7.97 -10.26 12.27
C ASN A 119 -7.48 -11.67 11.95
N SER A 120 -8.43 -12.60 11.84
CA SER A 120 -8.18 -14.00 11.46
C SER A 120 -9.37 -14.49 10.64
N ILE A 121 -9.12 -14.95 9.42
CA ILE A 121 -10.12 -15.28 8.42
C ILE A 121 -9.84 -16.71 7.95
N GLN A 122 -10.84 -17.57 8.03
CA GLN A 122 -10.83 -18.84 7.32
C GLN A 122 -11.26 -18.57 5.87
N SER A 123 -10.41 -18.86 4.89
CA SER A 123 -10.68 -18.52 3.50
C SER A 123 -11.77 -19.40 2.90
N GLY A 124 -11.71 -20.70 3.14
CA GLY A 124 -12.60 -21.69 2.52
C GLY A 124 -12.46 -21.78 0.98
N TYR A 125 -11.47 -21.09 0.41
CA TYR A 125 -11.23 -21.02 -1.05
C TYR A 125 -10.23 -22.09 -1.49
N GLY A 126 -10.49 -22.72 -2.65
CA GLY A 126 -9.59 -23.74 -3.19
C GLY A 126 -8.26 -23.17 -3.68
N ARG A 127 -8.24 -21.90 -4.12
CA ARG A 127 -7.03 -21.18 -4.56
C ARG A 127 -7.05 -19.74 -4.05
N PRO A 128 -6.87 -19.53 -2.74
CA PRO A 128 -6.91 -18.20 -2.16
C PRO A 128 -5.75 -17.35 -2.67
N ALA A 129 -6.01 -16.07 -2.89
CA ALA A 129 -5.01 -15.07 -3.25
C ALA A 129 -5.37 -13.71 -2.66
N LEU A 130 -4.35 -12.87 -2.47
CA LEU A 130 -4.47 -11.53 -1.90
C LEU A 130 -4.04 -10.44 -2.89
N ALA A 131 -4.68 -9.29 -2.77
CA ALA A 131 -4.11 -8.01 -3.20
C ALA A 131 -4.39 -6.96 -2.11
N ALA A 132 -3.39 -6.18 -1.74
CA ALA A 132 -3.49 -5.23 -0.64
C ALA A 132 -3.18 -3.80 -1.08
N GLY A 133 -3.95 -2.86 -0.53
CA GLY A 133 -3.64 -1.45 -0.44
C GLY A 133 -3.17 -1.08 0.97
N LYS A 134 -3.19 0.20 1.32
CA LYS A 134 -2.68 0.66 2.63
C LYS A 134 -3.50 0.16 3.82
N THR A 135 -4.83 0.19 3.75
CA THR A 135 -5.72 -0.09 4.90
C THR A 135 -6.71 -1.21 4.64
N ARG A 136 -6.82 -1.65 3.40
CA ARG A 136 -7.75 -2.68 2.93
C ARG A 136 -7.04 -3.68 2.06
N PHE A 137 -7.57 -4.88 2.00
CA PHE A 137 -7.12 -5.92 1.09
C PHE A 137 -8.30 -6.71 0.55
N VAL A 138 -8.11 -7.35 -0.59
CA VAL A 138 -9.05 -8.30 -1.15
C VAL A 138 -8.48 -9.70 -1.00
N LEU A 139 -9.28 -10.60 -0.43
CA LEU A 139 -9.07 -12.04 -0.43
C LEU A 139 -10.03 -12.63 -1.47
N TYR A 140 -9.51 -13.29 -2.48
CA TYR A 140 -10.30 -13.82 -3.58
C TYR A 140 -9.93 -15.26 -3.93
N ASN A 141 -10.89 -15.98 -4.50
CA ASN A 141 -10.69 -17.34 -5.00
C ASN A 141 -10.22 -17.26 -6.47
N ARG A 142 -8.94 -17.54 -6.72
CA ARG A 142 -8.42 -17.61 -8.09
C ARG A 142 -9.06 -18.78 -8.85
N SER A 143 -9.54 -18.54 -10.06
CA SER A 143 -10.36 -19.49 -10.86
C SER A 143 -11.70 -19.86 -10.22
N GLY A 144 -12.15 -19.08 -9.24
CA GLY A 144 -13.51 -19.06 -8.72
C GLY A 144 -14.06 -17.64 -8.84
N ASN A 145 -15.29 -17.41 -8.40
CA ASN A 145 -15.98 -16.13 -8.63
C ASN A 145 -16.31 -15.37 -7.33
N GLU A 146 -15.70 -15.75 -6.22
CA GLU A 146 -15.95 -15.13 -4.92
C GLU A 146 -14.76 -14.30 -4.47
N LEU A 147 -15.05 -13.13 -3.90
CA LEU A 147 -14.08 -12.24 -3.28
C LEU A 147 -14.64 -11.61 -2.01
N ARG A 148 -13.73 -11.25 -1.11
CA ARG A 148 -14.01 -10.53 0.12
C ARG A 148 -13.07 -9.33 0.21
N VAL A 149 -13.63 -8.16 0.44
CA VAL A 149 -12.87 -6.95 0.77
C VAL A 149 -12.86 -6.79 2.27
N GLU A 150 -11.68 -6.77 2.83
CA GLU A 150 -11.42 -6.71 4.27
C GLU A 150 -10.69 -5.41 4.60
N SER A 151 -11.01 -4.83 5.75
CA SER A 151 -10.09 -3.92 6.43
C SER A 151 -9.12 -4.73 7.30
N ARG A 152 -8.23 -4.05 8.00
CA ARG A 152 -7.31 -4.73 8.93
C ARG A 152 -8.02 -5.44 10.09
N THR A 153 -9.26 -5.06 10.41
CA THR A 153 -9.99 -5.51 11.62
C THR A 153 -11.32 -6.20 11.34
N GLN A 154 -11.87 -6.06 10.13
CA GLN A 154 -13.21 -6.57 9.84
C GLN A 154 -13.47 -6.77 8.35
N ASN A 155 -14.47 -7.59 8.03
CA ASN A 155 -15.03 -7.70 6.68
C ASN A 155 -15.80 -6.41 6.33
N LEU A 156 -15.57 -5.89 5.13
CA LEU A 156 -16.28 -4.74 4.58
C LEU A 156 -17.34 -5.19 3.58
N TYR A 157 -16.95 -6.07 2.65
CA TYR A 157 -17.82 -6.54 1.58
C TYR A 157 -17.49 -7.99 1.24
N THR A 158 -18.52 -8.77 0.90
CA THR A 158 -18.39 -10.06 0.25
C THR A 158 -19.18 -10.00 -1.04
N LYS A 159 -18.57 -10.39 -2.16
CA LYS A 159 -19.19 -10.32 -3.49
C LYS A 159 -18.92 -11.61 -4.24
N LYS A 160 -19.96 -12.09 -4.92
CA LYS A 160 -19.89 -13.14 -5.92
C LYS A 160 -20.06 -12.51 -7.29
N LEU A 161 -19.11 -12.74 -8.17
CA LEU A 161 -19.13 -12.27 -9.56
C LEU A 161 -19.82 -13.29 -10.46
N GLU A 162 -20.15 -12.90 -11.66
CA GLU A 162 -20.71 -13.80 -12.68
C GLU A 162 -19.64 -14.76 -13.21
N ASN A 163 -18.43 -14.22 -13.44
CA ASN A 163 -17.30 -14.89 -14.07
C ASN A 163 -16.18 -15.20 -13.07
N ASN A 164 -15.29 -16.13 -13.44
CA ASN A 164 -14.18 -16.53 -12.58
C ASN A 164 -13.06 -15.46 -12.54
N ILE A 165 -12.47 -15.29 -11.38
CA ILE A 165 -11.46 -14.28 -11.12
C ILE A 165 -10.08 -14.83 -11.48
N PHE A 166 -9.33 -14.11 -12.30
CA PHE A 166 -7.93 -14.40 -12.60
C PHE A 166 -6.99 -13.65 -11.68
N LEU A 167 -7.23 -12.34 -11.52
CA LEU A 167 -6.32 -11.42 -10.85
C LEU A 167 -7.10 -10.27 -10.21
N CYS A 168 -6.65 -9.84 -9.03
CA CYS A 168 -7.10 -8.61 -8.40
C CYS A 168 -5.92 -7.67 -8.12
N ALA A 169 -6.21 -6.37 -8.11
CA ALA A 169 -5.32 -5.34 -7.58
C ALA A 169 -6.12 -4.40 -6.69
N MET A 170 -5.52 -3.96 -5.58
CA MET A 170 -6.13 -3.03 -4.63
C MET A 170 -5.31 -1.75 -4.57
N SER A 171 -5.97 -0.61 -4.67
CA SER A 171 -5.32 0.68 -4.52
C SER A 171 -5.22 1.12 -3.05
N ASP A 172 -4.41 2.15 -2.81
CA ASP A 172 -4.22 2.72 -1.46
C ASP A 172 -5.50 3.31 -0.85
N ASN A 173 -6.44 3.78 -1.67
CA ASN A 173 -7.73 4.32 -1.23
C ASN A 173 -8.84 3.26 -1.14
N GLY A 174 -8.56 1.99 -1.52
CA GLY A 174 -9.51 0.89 -1.48
C GLY A 174 -10.30 0.67 -2.78
N THR A 175 -9.94 1.33 -3.89
CA THR A 175 -10.44 0.98 -5.24
C THR A 175 -9.92 -0.39 -5.64
N LEU A 176 -10.79 -1.25 -6.14
CA LEU A 176 -10.50 -2.64 -6.48
C LEU A 176 -10.59 -2.85 -7.99
N ALA A 177 -9.54 -3.36 -8.62
CA ALA A 177 -9.56 -3.88 -9.96
C ALA A 177 -9.61 -5.41 -9.94
N VAL A 178 -10.47 -5.99 -10.77
CA VAL A 178 -10.67 -7.43 -10.90
C VAL A 178 -10.62 -7.80 -12.37
N VAL A 179 -9.82 -8.79 -12.72
CA VAL A 179 -9.83 -9.41 -14.04
C VAL A 179 -10.55 -10.75 -13.95
N THR A 180 -11.54 -10.94 -14.80
CA THR A 180 -12.30 -12.19 -14.91
C THR A 180 -12.15 -12.82 -16.27
N ASP A 181 -12.51 -14.11 -16.38
CA ASP A 181 -12.83 -14.70 -17.69
C ASP A 181 -14.11 -14.04 -18.26
N ASP A 182 -14.28 -14.18 -19.54
CA ASP A 182 -15.51 -13.78 -20.24
C ASP A 182 -15.75 -14.71 -21.45
N VAL A 183 -17.01 -14.96 -21.76
CA VAL A 183 -17.40 -15.86 -22.84
C VAL A 183 -17.15 -15.24 -24.21
N SER A 184 -17.23 -13.91 -24.31
CA SER A 184 -17.20 -13.16 -25.57
C SER A 184 -15.89 -12.40 -25.81
N SER A 185 -15.03 -12.29 -24.79
CA SER A 185 -13.74 -11.59 -24.86
C SER A 185 -12.62 -12.41 -24.23
N MET A 186 -11.36 -11.98 -24.40
CA MET A 186 -10.20 -12.66 -23.83
C MET A 186 -10.16 -12.54 -22.31
N ALA A 187 -10.61 -11.42 -21.80
CA ALA A 187 -10.76 -11.13 -20.39
C ALA A 187 -11.67 -9.92 -20.19
N GLU A 188 -12.24 -9.78 -19.02
CA GLU A 188 -12.97 -8.61 -18.59
C GLU A 188 -12.25 -7.96 -17.43
N LEU A 189 -11.95 -6.67 -17.54
CA LEU A 189 -11.41 -5.86 -16.44
C LEU A 189 -12.53 -5.01 -15.86
N LEU A 190 -12.82 -5.24 -14.56
CA LEU A 190 -13.79 -4.51 -13.78
C LEU A 190 -13.07 -3.65 -12.73
N VAL A 191 -13.48 -2.40 -12.56
CA VAL A 191 -12.98 -1.56 -11.46
C VAL A 191 -14.15 -1.13 -10.59
N TYR A 192 -13.99 -1.35 -9.29
CA TYR A 192 -14.97 -1.00 -8.27
C TYR A 192 -14.45 0.12 -7.37
N SER A 193 -15.34 1.04 -7.01
CA SER A 193 -15.07 2.06 -6.00
C SER A 193 -14.77 1.45 -4.62
N PRO A 194 -14.27 2.23 -3.65
CA PRO A 194 -14.14 1.78 -2.27
C PRO A 194 -15.45 1.34 -1.60
N THR A 195 -16.61 1.67 -2.21
CA THR A 195 -17.96 1.24 -1.80
C THR A 195 -18.51 0.09 -2.61
N MET A 196 -17.67 -0.54 -3.45
CA MET A 196 -18.03 -1.66 -4.35
C MET A 196 -19.05 -1.31 -5.44
N GLU A 197 -19.13 -0.04 -5.83
CA GLU A 197 -19.85 0.41 -7.03
C GLU A 197 -18.94 0.26 -8.25
N GLN A 198 -19.44 -0.31 -9.33
CA GLN A 198 -18.68 -0.50 -10.55
C GLN A 198 -18.44 0.84 -11.25
N GLN A 199 -17.18 1.21 -11.45
CA GLN A 199 -16.75 2.46 -12.08
C GLN A 199 -16.31 2.26 -13.53
N LEU A 200 -15.73 1.08 -13.81
CA LEU A 200 -15.20 0.76 -15.13
C LEU A 200 -15.50 -0.69 -15.48
N ARG A 201 -15.77 -0.92 -16.75
CA ARG A 201 -15.83 -2.22 -17.40
C ARG A 201 -15.10 -2.14 -18.75
N TRP A 202 -14.11 -3.00 -18.94
CA TRP A 202 -13.36 -3.09 -20.19
C TRP A 202 -13.28 -4.54 -20.63
N ASN A 203 -13.98 -4.84 -21.73
CA ASN A 203 -13.91 -6.14 -22.39
C ASN A 203 -12.69 -6.17 -23.30
N MET A 204 -11.69 -6.94 -22.91
CA MET A 204 -10.40 -7.03 -23.59
C MET A 204 -10.46 -8.02 -24.75
N THR A 205 -10.06 -7.55 -25.93
CA THR A 205 -10.03 -8.36 -27.16
C THR A 205 -8.77 -9.21 -27.23
N SER A 206 -8.68 -10.07 -28.25
CA SER A 206 -7.47 -10.85 -28.54
C SER A 206 -6.24 -9.97 -28.81
N ASN A 207 -6.44 -8.75 -29.32
CA ASN A 207 -5.36 -7.79 -29.54
C ASN A 207 -4.89 -7.15 -28.25
N ASP A 208 -5.78 -6.95 -27.29
CA ASP A 208 -5.43 -6.40 -25.96
C ASP A 208 -4.68 -7.43 -25.13
N GLY A 209 -5.10 -8.69 -25.18
CA GLY A 209 -4.54 -9.81 -24.43
C GLY A 209 -5.19 -9.99 -23.05
N THR A 210 -4.61 -10.89 -22.24
CA THR A 210 -5.07 -11.18 -20.86
C THR A 210 -4.12 -10.54 -19.86
N PRO A 211 -4.60 -9.70 -18.93
CA PRO A 211 -3.76 -9.09 -17.88
C PRO A 211 -3.17 -10.14 -16.95
N LEU A 212 -1.85 -10.13 -16.79
CA LEU A 212 -1.11 -10.97 -15.85
C LEU A 212 -0.59 -10.18 -14.64
N ARG A 213 -0.42 -8.86 -14.79
CA ARG A 213 0.02 -7.97 -13.70
C ARG A 213 -0.76 -6.67 -13.77
N MET A 214 -1.11 -6.16 -12.61
CA MET A 214 -1.77 -4.87 -12.47
C MET A 214 -1.23 -4.12 -11.27
N ALA A 215 -1.20 -2.79 -11.36
CA ALA A 215 -0.84 -1.92 -10.25
C ALA A 215 -1.57 -0.59 -10.33
N PHE A 216 -2.12 -0.12 -9.22
CA PHE A 216 -2.63 1.24 -9.11
C PHE A 216 -1.50 2.25 -8.87
N SER A 217 -1.66 3.46 -9.41
CA SER A 217 -0.79 4.58 -9.09
C SER A 217 -0.92 4.99 -7.61
N PRO A 218 0.12 5.62 -7.01
CA PRO A 218 0.08 6.02 -5.61
C PRO A 218 -1.06 6.99 -5.26
N ASP A 219 -1.54 7.77 -6.23
CA ASP A 219 -2.69 8.65 -6.09
C ASP A 219 -4.04 7.94 -6.33
N SER A 220 -4.01 6.64 -6.63
CA SER A 220 -5.18 5.79 -6.93
C SER A 220 -6.06 6.28 -8.10
N ARG A 221 -5.50 7.11 -8.99
CA ARG A 221 -6.23 7.66 -10.14
C ARG A 221 -6.03 6.89 -11.43
N ARG A 222 -4.95 6.09 -11.50
CA ARG A 222 -4.59 5.32 -12.69
C ARG A 222 -4.37 3.86 -12.32
N LEU A 223 -4.70 3.00 -13.26
CA LEU A 223 -4.43 1.57 -13.20
C LEU A 223 -3.51 1.21 -14.36
N ALA A 224 -2.39 0.57 -14.06
CA ALA A 224 -1.56 -0.08 -15.07
C ALA A 224 -1.95 -1.56 -15.17
N ALA A 225 -2.06 -2.06 -16.40
CA ALA A 225 -2.34 -3.46 -16.69
C ALA A 225 -1.36 -3.96 -17.77
N ALA A 226 -0.56 -4.96 -17.43
CA ALA A 226 0.31 -5.64 -18.39
C ALA A 226 -0.41 -6.91 -18.86
N ALA A 227 -0.86 -6.88 -20.11
CA ALA A 227 -1.64 -7.94 -20.74
C ALA A 227 -0.80 -8.69 -21.75
N VAL A 228 -0.87 -10.01 -21.72
CA VAL A 228 -0.13 -10.89 -22.65
C VAL A 228 -1.04 -11.34 -23.77
N THR A 229 -0.53 -11.20 -24.98
CA THR A 229 -1.14 -11.74 -26.21
C THR A 229 -0.14 -12.62 -26.94
N ALA A 230 -0.62 -13.47 -27.83
CA ALA A 230 0.20 -14.28 -28.72
C ALA A 230 -0.02 -13.78 -30.15
N GLY A 231 1.04 -13.28 -30.78
CA GLY A 231 1.03 -12.82 -32.17
C GLY A 231 2.26 -13.31 -32.91
N GLY A 232 2.09 -13.84 -34.15
CA GLY A 232 3.21 -14.30 -34.96
C GLY A 232 4.06 -15.42 -34.33
N GLY A 233 3.51 -16.23 -33.45
CA GLY A 233 4.21 -17.32 -32.74
C GLY A 233 5.06 -16.87 -31.58
N GLN A 234 5.00 -15.60 -31.17
CA GLN A 234 5.72 -15.05 -30.01
C GLN A 234 4.74 -14.47 -28.98
N MET A 235 5.12 -14.57 -27.70
CA MET A 235 4.40 -13.88 -26.63
C MET A 235 4.80 -12.41 -26.60
N GLN A 236 3.80 -11.56 -26.57
CA GLN A 236 3.96 -10.11 -26.49
C GLN A 236 3.16 -9.58 -25.31
N THR A 237 3.73 -8.64 -24.58
CA THR A 237 3.06 -7.92 -23.52
C THR A 237 2.70 -6.52 -23.98
N ASN A 238 1.43 -6.20 -23.93
CA ASN A 238 0.92 -4.84 -24.06
C ASN A 238 0.75 -4.23 -22.67
N LEU A 239 1.31 -3.04 -22.47
CA LEU A 239 1.19 -2.30 -21.21
C LEU A 239 0.20 -1.17 -21.40
N TYR A 240 -0.91 -1.25 -20.67
CA TYR A 240 -1.97 -0.25 -20.69
C TYR A 240 -1.97 0.57 -19.43
N VAL A 241 -2.32 1.85 -19.57
CA VAL A 241 -2.64 2.75 -18.45
C VAL A 241 -4.08 3.24 -18.64
N VAL A 242 -4.91 2.99 -17.65
CA VAL A 242 -6.29 3.47 -17.60
C VAL A 242 -6.39 4.59 -16.57
N THR A 243 -6.78 5.79 -17.01
CA THR A 243 -7.14 6.89 -16.09
C THR A 243 -8.60 6.70 -15.69
N LEU A 244 -8.85 6.42 -14.40
CA LEU A 244 -10.17 5.98 -13.94
C LEU A 244 -11.30 6.99 -14.19
N ALA A 245 -10.99 8.28 -14.19
CA ALA A 245 -11.98 9.32 -14.47
C ALA A 245 -12.38 9.40 -15.97
N GLN A 246 -11.52 8.91 -16.88
CA GLN A 246 -11.74 8.93 -18.32
C GLN A 246 -12.26 7.58 -18.83
N GLY A 247 -11.82 6.48 -18.22
CA GLY A 247 -12.23 5.12 -18.55
C GLY A 247 -11.51 4.51 -19.75
N ASP A 248 -10.84 5.29 -20.58
CA ASP A 248 -10.20 4.80 -21.81
C ASP A 248 -8.79 4.25 -21.53
N PRO A 249 -8.48 3.00 -21.95
CA PRO A 249 -7.15 2.43 -21.85
C PRO A 249 -6.22 3.02 -22.92
N VAL A 250 -5.02 3.41 -22.50
CA VAL A 250 -3.96 3.87 -23.40
C VAL A 250 -2.84 2.85 -23.39
N ASN A 251 -2.48 2.28 -24.56
CA ASN A 251 -1.30 1.45 -24.68
C ASN A 251 -0.05 2.34 -24.62
N VAL A 252 0.74 2.18 -23.55
CA VAL A 252 1.96 2.97 -23.31
C VAL A 252 3.23 2.28 -23.80
N GLY A 253 3.13 0.99 -24.16
CA GLY A 253 4.24 0.23 -24.73
C GLY A 253 3.89 -1.23 -24.97
N SER A 254 4.55 -1.82 -25.97
CA SER A 254 4.42 -3.24 -26.29
C SER A 254 5.81 -3.85 -26.39
N GLN A 255 6.04 -4.97 -25.70
CA GLN A 255 7.34 -5.64 -25.60
C GLN A 255 7.18 -7.15 -25.77
N SER A 256 8.19 -7.79 -26.36
CA SER A 256 8.29 -9.26 -26.32
C SER A 256 8.60 -9.75 -24.91
N GLY A 257 8.10 -10.91 -24.53
CA GLY A 257 8.31 -11.53 -23.22
C GLY A 257 7.09 -11.43 -22.30
N VAL A 258 7.23 -11.96 -21.10
CA VAL A 258 6.16 -12.07 -20.09
C VAL A 258 6.40 -11.10 -18.96
N PRO A 259 5.39 -10.33 -18.51
CA PRO A 259 5.55 -9.39 -17.40
C PRO A 259 5.65 -10.17 -16.09
N GLN A 260 6.75 -9.96 -15.37
CA GLN A 260 6.98 -10.57 -14.06
C GLN A 260 6.49 -9.66 -12.94
N TRP A 261 6.64 -8.34 -13.12
CA TRP A 261 6.24 -7.34 -12.14
C TRP A 261 5.86 -6.02 -12.84
N VAL A 262 4.91 -5.31 -12.28
CA VAL A 262 4.49 -3.97 -12.71
C VAL A 262 4.18 -3.13 -11.47
N GLY A 263 4.66 -1.90 -11.46
CA GLY A 263 4.38 -0.97 -10.38
C GLY A 263 4.74 0.48 -10.73
N TRP A 264 4.25 1.40 -9.94
CA TRP A 264 4.44 2.82 -10.11
C TRP A 264 5.58 3.33 -9.22
N LEU A 265 6.56 4.00 -9.80
CA LEU A 265 7.60 4.71 -9.04
C LEU A 265 7.14 6.12 -8.63
N SER A 266 6.20 6.68 -9.39
CA SER A 266 5.56 7.97 -9.10
C SER A 266 4.17 8.02 -9.74
N GLY A 267 3.44 9.13 -9.59
CA GLY A 267 2.16 9.30 -10.29
C GLY A 267 2.25 9.30 -11.82
N THR A 268 3.44 9.47 -12.40
CA THR A 268 3.66 9.55 -13.85
C THR A 268 4.68 8.57 -14.41
N THR A 269 5.39 7.85 -13.56
CA THR A 269 6.45 6.90 -13.95
C THR A 269 6.08 5.49 -13.55
N LEU A 270 6.03 4.61 -14.52
CA LEU A 270 5.67 3.21 -14.39
C LEU A 270 6.89 2.33 -14.69
N LEU A 271 7.16 1.36 -13.83
CA LEU A 271 8.17 0.32 -14.06
C LEU A 271 7.46 -0.99 -14.42
N ALA A 272 7.85 -1.57 -15.53
CA ALA A 272 7.50 -2.94 -15.90
C ALA A 272 8.77 -3.79 -15.97
N VAL A 273 8.75 -4.92 -15.27
CA VAL A 273 9.85 -5.88 -15.24
C VAL A 273 9.39 -7.14 -15.96
N TYR A 274 10.12 -7.50 -17.00
CA TYR A 274 9.88 -8.67 -17.83
C TYR A 274 10.83 -9.80 -17.44
N ASP A 275 10.79 -10.89 -18.15
CA ASP A 275 11.66 -12.04 -17.97
C ASP A 275 13.14 -11.75 -18.27
N SER A 276 13.44 -10.78 -19.14
CA SER A 276 14.80 -10.46 -19.61
C SER A 276 15.23 -9.00 -19.43
N ARG A 277 14.33 -8.13 -18.99
CA ARG A 277 14.58 -6.67 -18.89
C ARG A 277 13.66 -5.96 -17.93
N ALA A 278 14.08 -4.78 -17.49
CA ALA A 278 13.23 -3.81 -16.79
C ALA A 278 13.13 -2.52 -17.60
N ILE A 279 11.93 -1.96 -17.71
CA ILE A 279 11.67 -0.76 -18.53
C ILE A 279 10.86 0.26 -17.74
N LEU A 280 11.32 1.51 -17.75
CA LEU A 280 10.55 2.66 -17.28
C LEU A 280 9.72 3.25 -18.40
N TYR A 281 8.46 3.49 -18.12
CA TYR A 281 7.53 4.16 -19.03
C TYR A 281 7.01 5.46 -18.43
N ASN A 282 6.71 6.40 -19.30
CA ASN A 282 5.85 7.52 -18.95
C ASN A 282 4.38 7.07 -19.02
N ALA A 283 3.56 7.46 -18.04
CA ALA A 283 2.13 7.14 -18.02
C ALA A 283 1.34 7.69 -19.23
N ALA A 284 1.88 8.71 -19.92
CA ALA A 284 1.31 9.25 -21.16
C ALA A 284 1.76 8.49 -22.43
N GLY A 285 2.63 7.50 -22.27
CA GLY A 285 3.21 6.69 -23.35
C GLY A 285 4.70 6.98 -23.55
N GLY A 286 5.40 5.95 -24.03
CA GLY A 286 6.81 6.00 -24.36
C GLY A 286 7.74 5.46 -23.27
N GLU A 287 8.76 4.76 -23.74
CA GLU A 287 9.87 4.26 -22.93
C GLU A 287 10.80 5.42 -22.54
N ARG A 288 11.24 5.45 -21.25
CA ARG A 288 12.16 6.45 -20.72
C ARG A 288 13.55 5.88 -20.48
N ALA A 289 13.62 4.66 -19.97
CA ALA A 289 14.87 3.98 -19.67
C ALA A 289 14.67 2.47 -19.70
N ARG A 290 15.75 1.74 -19.91
CA ARG A 290 15.76 0.28 -20.00
C ARG A 290 17.01 -0.28 -19.33
N TYR A 291 16.85 -1.42 -18.67
CA TYR A 291 17.94 -2.24 -18.18
C TYR A 291 17.76 -3.68 -18.67
N GLU A 292 18.72 -4.20 -19.43
CA GLU A 292 18.74 -5.58 -19.95
C GLU A 292 19.48 -6.50 -18.96
N PHE A 293 18.96 -7.72 -18.74
CA PHE A 293 19.51 -8.64 -17.72
C PHE A 293 20.76 -9.41 -18.18
N GLY A 294 21.19 -9.23 -19.44
CA GLY A 294 22.43 -9.87 -19.92
C GLY A 294 22.39 -11.40 -19.95
N GLY A 295 21.20 -12.00 -20.10
CA GLY A 295 20.98 -13.45 -20.10
C GLY A 295 20.64 -14.03 -18.73
N GLY A 296 20.63 -13.25 -17.67
CA GLY A 296 20.07 -13.63 -16.36
C GLY A 296 18.55 -13.76 -16.41
N THR A 297 17.98 -14.61 -15.55
CA THR A 297 16.54 -14.71 -15.35
C THR A 297 16.13 -14.05 -14.05
N LEU A 298 15.02 -13.28 -14.05
CA LEU A 298 14.53 -12.65 -12.85
C LEU A 298 14.09 -13.71 -11.83
N ARG A 299 14.63 -13.62 -10.62
CA ARG A 299 14.19 -14.44 -9.48
C ARG A 299 13.28 -13.65 -8.55
N ASP A 300 13.63 -12.40 -8.25
CA ASP A 300 12.82 -11.50 -7.43
C ASP A 300 13.11 -10.04 -7.74
N VAL A 301 12.19 -9.15 -7.41
CA VAL A 301 12.31 -7.70 -7.59
C VAL A 301 11.74 -6.97 -6.38
N SER A 302 12.43 -5.93 -5.96
CA SER A 302 11.97 -5.03 -4.90
C SER A 302 12.15 -3.58 -5.33
N VAL A 303 11.15 -2.76 -5.01
CA VAL A 303 11.17 -1.31 -5.23
C VAL A 303 10.93 -0.63 -3.89
N ASP A 304 11.78 0.32 -3.53
CA ASP A 304 11.62 1.10 -2.30
C ASP A 304 10.68 2.29 -2.49
N SER A 305 10.39 2.99 -1.40
CA SER A 305 9.50 4.17 -1.41
C SER A 305 10.06 5.37 -2.19
N ALA A 306 11.35 5.40 -2.48
CA ALA A 306 12.00 6.43 -3.30
C ALA A 306 12.01 6.07 -4.80
N GLY A 307 11.58 4.85 -5.15
CA GLY A 307 11.55 4.33 -6.51
C GLY A 307 12.85 3.64 -6.93
N ASN A 308 13.80 3.42 -6.02
CA ASN A 308 14.99 2.65 -6.33
C ASN A 308 14.65 1.15 -6.41
N VAL A 309 15.34 0.45 -7.30
CA VAL A 309 15.03 -0.94 -7.65
C VAL A 309 16.17 -1.86 -7.24
N ALA A 310 15.85 -3.02 -6.72
CA ALA A 310 16.76 -4.14 -6.58
C ALA A 310 16.23 -5.34 -7.36
N LEU A 311 17.05 -5.88 -8.23
CA LEU A 311 16.77 -7.10 -9.01
C LEU A 311 17.66 -8.22 -8.50
N LEU A 312 17.06 -9.37 -8.26
CA LEU A 312 17.76 -10.61 -8.00
C LEU A 312 17.69 -11.46 -9.26
N LEU A 313 18.81 -11.63 -9.93
CA LEU A 313 18.92 -12.38 -11.18
C LEU A 313 19.58 -13.73 -10.92
N ALA A 314 19.14 -14.77 -11.62
CA ALA A 314 19.78 -16.08 -11.61
C ALA A 314 20.41 -16.38 -12.97
N SER A 315 21.66 -16.85 -12.94
CA SER A 315 22.38 -17.36 -14.11
C SER A 315 23.03 -18.70 -13.73
N GLY A 316 22.35 -19.80 -14.07
CA GLY A 316 22.73 -21.14 -13.60
C GLY A 316 22.58 -21.24 -12.07
N GLN A 317 23.67 -21.54 -11.38
CA GLN A 317 23.70 -21.64 -9.90
C GLN A 317 24.11 -20.34 -9.19
N VAL A 318 24.41 -19.30 -9.95
CA VAL A 318 24.87 -18.01 -9.41
C VAL A 318 23.69 -17.05 -9.33
N CYS A 319 23.58 -16.36 -8.20
CA CYS A 319 22.69 -15.22 -8.05
C CYS A 319 23.48 -13.91 -8.19
N GLN A 320 22.91 -12.97 -8.91
CA GLN A 320 23.44 -11.63 -9.09
C GLN A 320 22.45 -10.62 -8.50
N LEU A 321 22.95 -9.74 -7.66
CA LEU A 321 22.21 -8.57 -7.21
C LEU A 321 22.54 -7.40 -8.14
N VAL A 322 21.47 -6.75 -8.64
CA VAL A 322 21.57 -5.50 -9.39
C VAL A 322 20.77 -4.44 -8.65
N ALA A 323 21.44 -3.42 -8.14
CA ALA A 323 20.83 -2.25 -7.53
C ALA A 323 20.81 -1.09 -8.54
N LEU A 324 19.60 -0.56 -8.79
CA LEU A 324 19.36 0.52 -9.75
C LEU A 324 18.73 1.71 -9.01
N ASP A 325 19.01 2.91 -9.48
CA ASP A 325 18.27 4.09 -9.06
C ASP A 325 16.89 4.17 -9.74
N LYS A 326 16.12 5.18 -9.41
CA LYS A 326 14.75 5.40 -9.97
C LYS A 326 14.73 5.72 -11.48
N GLU A 327 15.88 6.02 -12.09
CA GLU A 327 16.09 6.19 -13.53
C GLU A 327 16.66 4.93 -14.21
N LEU A 328 16.81 3.82 -13.49
CA LEU A 328 17.45 2.56 -13.89
C LEU A 328 18.97 2.67 -14.17
N ASN A 329 19.66 3.68 -13.63
CA ASN A 329 21.11 3.67 -13.64
C ASN A 329 21.65 2.67 -12.63
N VAL A 330 22.69 1.91 -13.03
CA VAL A 330 23.29 0.88 -12.18
C VAL A 330 24.09 1.53 -11.06
N GLN A 331 23.70 1.26 -9.82
CA GLN A 331 24.46 1.62 -8.62
C GLN A 331 25.42 0.49 -8.22
N TYR A 332 24.97 -0.75 -8.38
CA TYR A 332 25.75 -1.95 -8.12
C TYR A 332 25.28 -3.11 -9.00
N SER A 333 26.23 -3.95 -9.40
CA SER A 333 25.95 -5.21 -10.09
C SER A 333 27.05 -6.21 -9.72
N GLY A 334 26.70 -7.26 -9.01
CA GLY A 334 27.68 -8.25 -8.53
C GLY A 334 27.04 -9.55 -8.05
N ASN A 335 27.87 -10.59 -7.96
CA ASN A 335 27.43 -11.88 -7.47
C ASN A 335 27.17 -11.83 -5.97
N VAL A 336 26.13 -12.52 -5.54
CA VAL A 336 25.73 -12.63 -4.14
C VAL A 336 25.45 -14.10 -3.79
N THR A 337 25.31 -14.37 -2.49
CA THR A 337 24.86 -15.68 -1.99
C THR A 337 23.54 -16.06 -2.65
N THR A 338 23.39 -17.35 -2.97
CA THR A 338 22.15 -17.86 -3.58
C THR A 338 20.95 -17.54 -2.70
N SER A 339 20.14 -16.61 -3.17
CA SER A 339 19.02 -16.02 -2.44
C SER A 339 17.70 -16.24 -3.17
N ASN A 340 16.62 -16.27 -2.42
CA ASN A 340 15.27 -16.48 -2.96
C ASN A 340 14.45 -15.20 -3.03
N LYS A 341 14.74 -14.22 -2.17
CA LYS A 341 14.07 -12.94 -2.09
C LYS A 341 15.06 -11.80 -1.91
N VAL A 342 14.70 -10.65 -2.45
CA VAL A 342 15.38 -9.38 -2.24
C VAL A 342 14.41 -8.34 -1.73
N VAL A 343 14.81 -7.54 -0.74
CA VAL A 343 14.04 -6.38 -0.28
C VAL A 343 14.97 -5.18 -0.22
N ARG A 344 14.65 -4.13 -0.97
CA ARG A 344 15.36 -2.86 -0.93
C ARG A 344 14.68 -1.88 0.01
N ARG A 345 15.48 -1.19 0.81
CA ARG A 345 15.02 -0.16 1.74
C ARG A 345 16.05 0.98 1.80
N GLY A 346 15.86 1.97 0.96
CA GLY A 346 16.82 3.07 0.82
C GLY A 346 18.20 2.56 0.42
N GLU A 347 19.19 2.83 1.26
CA GLU A 347 20.59 2.39 1.04
C GLU A 347 20.85 0.94 1.45
N LEU A 348 19.89 0.24 2.02
CA LEU A 348 20.06 -1.16 2.43
C LEU A 348 19.31 -2.10 1.49
N VAL A 349 19.94 -3.23 1.22
CA VAL A 349 19.38 -4.35 0.48
C VAL A 349 19.47 -5.59 1.37
N TYR A 350 18.34 -6.24 1.57
CA TYR A 350 18.25 -7.49 2.32
C TYR A 350 18.05 -8.65 1.37
N LEU A 351 18.85 -9.69 1.55
CA LEU A 351 18.76 -10.93 0.81
C LEU A 351 18.28 -12.04 1.73
N LEU A 352 17.33 -12.83 1.27
CA LEU A 352 16.83 -14.00 1.97
C LEU A 352 17.33 -15.26 1.28
N THR A 353 18.19 -15.99 1.97
CA THR A 353 18.66 -17.31 1.54
C THR A 353 17.75 -18.42 2.10
N ASP A 354 18.13 -19.67 1.95
CA ASP A 354 17.40 -20.80 2.57
C ASP A 354 17.52 -20.86 4.10
N SER A 355 18.53 -20.19 4.69
CA SER A 355 18.83 -20.28 6.12
C SER A 355 19.30 -18.99 6.78
N THR A 356 19.51 -17.91 6.01
CA THR A 356 20.01 -16.64 6.54
C THR A 356 19.28 -15.43 5.96
N VAL A 357 19.33 -14.32 6.68
CA VAL A 357 19.11 -12.99 6.13
C VAL A 357 20.45 -12.28 6.07
N GLU A 358 20.79 -11.76 4.92
CA GLU A 358 22.01 -10.96 4.70
C GLU A 358 21.61 -9.51 4.42
N SER A 359 22.39 -8.57 4.92
CA SER A 359 22.22 -7.15 4.63
C SER A 359 23.44 -6.59 3.92
N LEU A 360 23.20 -5.91 2.80
CA LEU A 360 24.20 -5.20 2.02
C LEU A 360 23.80 -3.73 1.89
N THR A 361 24.74 -2.86 1.55
CA THR A 361 24.43 -1.53 1.04
C THR A 361 23.97 -1.58 -0.42
N SER A 362 23.37 -0.51 -0.91
CA SER A 362 23.04 -0.36 -2.34
C SER A 362 24.28 -0.30 -3.24
N ALA A 363 25.49 -0.10 -2.67
CA ALA A 363 26.78 -0.21 -3.32
C ALA A 363 27.37 -1.63 -3.27
N GLY A 364 26.65 -2.60 -2.70
CA GLY A 364 27.07 -4.01 -2.62
C GLY A 364 28.00 -4.34 -1.45
N GLU A 365 28.20 -3.40 -0.51
CA GLU A 365 29.04 -3.66 0.67
C GLU A 365 28.25 -4.49 1.68
N TYR A 366 28.84 -5.61 2.10
CA TYR A 366 28.27 -6.48 3.12
C TYR A 366 28.24 -5.76 4.48
N GLN A 367 27.08 -5.85 5.16
CA GLN A 367 26.87 -5.25 6.46
C GLN A 367 26.84 -6.30 7.58
N TRP A 368 25.95 -7.26 7.46
CA TRP A 368 25.77 -8.33 8.44
C TRP A 368 24.93 -9.49 7.87
N SER A 369 24.99 -10.62 8.58
CA SER A 369 24.16 -11.78 8.32
C SER A 369 23.62 -12.32 9.63
N GLN A 370 22.38 -12.85 9.61
CA GLN A 370 21.77 -13.54 10.72
C GLN A 370 21.22 -14.88 10.28
N SER A 371 21.62 -15.96 10.98
CA SER A 371 21.09 -17.29 10.78
C SER A 371 19.66 -17.40 11.30
N LEU A 372 18.85 -18.17 10.59
CA LEU A 372 17.44 -18.41 10.89
C LEU A 372 17.27 -19.83 11.43
N THR A 373 16.30 -20.01 12.32
CA THR A 373 16.03 -21.31 12.96
C THR A 373 15.22 -22.27 12.09
N ALA A 374 14.53 -21.74 11.06
CA ALA A 374 13.75 -22.51 10.10
C ALA A 374 13.84 -21.84 8.73
N ARG A 375 13.47 -22.58 7.68
CA ARG A 375 13.47 -22.08 6.29
C ARG A 375 12.52 -20.91 6.15
N PRO A 376 13.00 -19.75 5.70
CA PRO A 376 12.15 -18.58 5.53
C PRO A 376 11.37 -18.62 4.22
N GLN A 377 10.15 -18.09 4.24
CA GLN A 377 9.27 -17.99 3.07
C GLN A 377 9.11 -16.56 2.58
N ALA A 378 9.15 -15.57 3.49
CA ALA A 378 8.98 -14.17 3.15
C ALA A 378 9.83 -13.25 4.02
N LEU A 379 10.06 -12.04 3.50
CA LEU A 379 10.79 -10.97 4.15
C LEU A 379 10.04 -9.65 3.92
N LEU A 380 9.77 -8.92 4.99
CA LEU A 380 9.25 -7.56 4.93
C LEU A 380 10.20 -6.63 5.67
N ALA A 381 10.61 -5.55 5.00
CA ALA A 381 11.41 -4.50 5.63
C ALA A 381 10.70 -3.13 5.45
N ASP A 382 10.40 -2.48 6.57
CA ASP A 382 9.90 -1.12 6.59
C ASP A 382 10.90 -0.16 7.29
N ALA A 383 10.52 1.10 7.44
CA ALA A 383 11.40 2.11 8.04
C ALA A 383 11.76 1.82 9.53
N LYS A 384 11.04 0.92 10.20
CA LYS A 384 11.18 0.68 11.64
C LYS A 384 11.66 -0.72 11.98
N GLN A 385 11.39 -1.71 11.13
CA GLN A 385 11.70 -3.10 11.41
C GLN A 385 11.86 -3.94 10.15
N THR A 386 12.54 -5.05 10.30
CA THR A 386 12.66 -6.11 9.30
C THR A 386 12.10 -7.39 9.89
N LEU A 387 11.09 -7.95 9.26
CA LEU A 387 10.40 -9.17 9.69
C LEU A 387 10.67 -10.30 8.72
N VAL A 388 10.96 -11.47 9.27
CA VAL A 388 11.16 -12.72 8.51
C VAL A 388 10.10 -13.72 8.92
N PHE A 389 9.52 -14.37 7.94
CA PHE A 389 8.46 -15.37 8.07
C PHE A 389 9.07 -16.76 7.87
N CYS A 390 9.11 -17.53 8.94
CA CYS A 390 9.70 -18.88 8.98
C CYS A 390 8.65 -19.90 9.44
N GLY A 391 8.05 -20.64 8.53
CA GLY A 391 6.93 -21.53 8.86
C GLY A 391 5.79 -20.73 9.49
N ASN A 392 5.34 -21.12 10.68
CA ASN A 392 4.28 -20.43 11.42
C ASN A 392 4.79 -19.30 12.35
N THR A 393 6.06 -18.95 12.27
CA THR A 393 6.67 -17.96 13.18
C THR A 393 7.16 -16.77 12.40
N VAL A 394 6.82 -15.58 12.89
CA VAL A 394 7.37 -14.32 12.42
C VAL A 394 8.36 -13.80 13.47
N GLN A 395 9.55 -13.47 13.04
CA GLN A 395 10.59 -12.90 13.90
C GLN A 395 11.15 -11.59 13.34
N GLN A 396 11.55 -10.72 14.23
CA GLN A 396 12.24 -9.49 13.86
C GLN A 396 13.72 -9.76 13.75
N VAL A 397 14.32 -9.26 12.67
CA VAL A 397 15.78 -9.30 12.43
C VAL A 397 16.34 -7.91 12.66
N THR A 398 17.40 -7.82 13.42
CA THR A 398 18.10 -6.56 13.71
C THR A 398 19.59 -6.75 13.39
N ALA A 399 20.24 -5.66 12.99
CA ALA A 399 21.71 -5.68 12.89
C ALA A 399 22.29 -6.17 14.24
N PRO A 400 23.25 -7.11 14.22
CA PRO A 400 23.92 -7.50 15.45
C PRO A 400 24.54 -6.25 16.10
N GLU A 401 24.38 -6.11 17.43
CA GLU A 401 25.07 -5.05 18.16
C GLU A 401 26.57 -5.24 17.90
N THR A 402 27.20 -4.24 17.32
CA THR A 402 28.65 -4.20 17.19
C THR A 402 29.17 -4.25 18.63
N SER A 403 29.67 -5.40 19.06
CA SER A 403 30.43 -5.49 20.30
C SER A 403 31.57 -4.49 20.15
N GLN A 404 31.47 -3.36 20.81
CA GLN A 404 32.61 -2.47 21.00
C GLN A 404 33.65 -3.33 21.70
N ALA A 405 34.62 -3.80 20.90
CA ALA A 405 35.83 -4.40 21.45
C ALA A 405 36.50 -3.31 22.26
N SER A 406 36.47 -3.51 23.56
CA SER A 406 37.21 -2.76 24.56
C SER A 406 38.71 -2.95 24.39
#